data_a694641bef4a3667fec0ba9611a0ef32
#
_entry.id   a694641bef4a3667fec0ba9611a0ef32
#
_cell.length_a   1.000
_cell.length_b   1.000
_cell.length_c   1.000
_cell.angle_alpha   90.00
_cell.angle_beta   90.00
_cell.angle_gamma   90.00
#
_symmetry.space_group_name_H-M   'P 1'
#
loop_
_entity.id
_entity.type
_entity.pdbx_description
1 polymer ?
#
loop_
_entity_poly.entity_id
_entity_poly.type
_entity_poly.pdbx_seq_one_letter_code
_entity_poly.pdbx_strand_id
1 'polypeptide(L)'
;MFPSPFMLIRCFVFAILLLFVCPDIQAQILLDQHHIVLKKGVELDLKIPKGYHISVSAEGMRRLRFLAKSPDGQLFGTDMYSLADNKNGKIYLFEDWNDTTKRFKKNIVFASGLHNPNQVLFYTDKGINYIYIAETDKLSRYEYHYGDKFLKGSGQVLAHFPGQGLDYKYGGWHLTRSLALHDGKIYVSVGSSCNACIEKEEIRATVIEMNPDGTGQKTYANGIRNAVAIKWAGGKLWGTFMGRDLIGPDKPEDLFGTIEAGKNYGWPWYVQYRQKIYPDTIMMDSAKNKHIKVPAKPPIAYCGFKAHSAPLGFDQFTHFNDRQLEGNFIVALHGSTSTWRQRGTAVVMVTGKDKYVDIVTNFQVGKKNKDRLGRPCDVMMNDANSLFITDDKNGVLYYVWK
;
A
#
# COMPACT_ATOMS: atom_id res chain seq x y z
N MET A 1 44.73 -83.04 -1.77
CA MET A 1 43.31 -82.94 -2.14
C MET A 1 42.78 -81.63 -1.55
N PHE A 2 42.67 -80.68 -2.38
CA PHE A 2 42.20 -79.31 -1.98
C PHE A 2 40.83 -79.03 -2.56
N PRO A 3 39.90 -78.44 -1.87
CA PRO A 3 38.76 -77.83 -2.49
C PRO A 3 38.96 -76.34 -2.66
N SER A 4 38.49 -75.83 -3.81
CA SER A 4 38.53 -74.45 -4.31
C SER A 4 37.65 -73.54 -3.51
N PRO A 5 37.94 -72.21 -3.47
CA PRO A 5 37.09 -71.19 -2.82
C PRO A 5 36.06 -70.60 -3.78
N PHE A 6 34.82 -70.58 -3.31
CA PHE A 6 33.71 -69.89 -3.96
C PHE A 6 33.88 -68.35 -3.84
N MET A 7 33.89 -67.75 -4.99
CA MET A 7 33.92 -66.26 -5.14
C MET A 7 32.48 -65.74 -5.13
N LEU A 8 32.10 -65.03 -4.01
CA LEU A 8 30.84 -64.34 -3.86
C LEU A 8 30.95 -62.97 -4.54
N ILE A 9 30.31 -62.83 -5.70
CA ILE A 9 30.12 -61.54 -6.35
C ILE A 9 28.95 -60.80 -5.64
N ARG A 10 29.26 -59.74 -4.88
CA ARG A 10 28.26 -58.81 -4.36
C ARG A 10 27.93 -57.78 -5.43
N CYS A 11 26.76 -57.90 -6.06
CA CYS A 11 26.17 -56.82 -6.87
C CYS A 11 25.70 -55.68 -5.98
N PHE A 12 26.40 -54.56 -6.02
CA PHE A 12 25.90 -53.29 -5.47
C PHE A 12 24.96 -52.67 -6.50
N VAL A 13 23.66 -52.69 -6.20
CA VAL A 13 22.65 -51.94 -6.97
C VAL A 13 22.68 -50.49 -6.44
N PHE A 14 23.28 -49.60 -7.20
CA PHE A 14 23.18 -48.15 -6.95
C PHE A 14 21.81 -47.66 -7.45
N ALA A 15 20.87 -47.46 -6.52
CA ALA A 15 19.63 -46.77 -6.83
C ALA A 15 19.94 -45.27 -6.94
N ILE A 16 20.04 -44.75 -8.15
CA ILE A 16 20.10 -43.29 -8.42
C ILE A 16 18.70 -42.72 -8.22
N LEU A 17 18.48 -42.06 -7.08
CA LEU A 17 17.29 -41.25 -6.83
C LEU A 17 17.41 -39.98 -7.68
N LEU A 18 16.81 -39.98 -8.86
CA LEU A 18 16.60 -38.78 -9.66
C LEU A 18 15.55 -37.90 -8.92
N LEU A 19 16.02 -36.98 -8.11
CA LEU A 19 15.21 -35.85 -7.65
C LEU A 19 14.84 -34.99 -8.86
N PHE A 20 13.64 -35.23 -9.41
CA PHE A 20 13.03 -34.31 -10.32
C PHE A 20 12.76 -33.00 -9.54
N VAL A 21 13.69 -32.07 -9.62
CA VAL A 21 13.41 -30.69 -9.31
C VAL A 21 12.45 -30.22 -10.40
N CYS A 22 11.14 -30.33 -10.16
CA CYS A 22 10.17 -29.63 -10.97
C CYS A 22 10.50 -28.13 -10.82
N PRO A 23 10.90 -27.44 -11.90
CA PRO A 23 10.96 -25.99 -11.82
C PRO A 23 9.54 -25.54 -11.48
N ASP A 24 9.40 -24.66 -10.46
CA ASP A 24 8.16 -23.96 -10.19
C ASP A 24 7.78 -23.18 -11.46
N ILE A 25 7.01 -23.82 -12.32
CA ILE A 25 6.37 -23.16 -13.47
C ILE A 25 5.24 -22.34 -12.83
N GLN A 26 5.60 -21.17 -12.36
CA GLN A 26 4.61 -20.20 -11.94
C GLN A 26 3.78 -19.86 -13.20
N ALA A 27 2.55 -20.37 -13.27
CA ALA A 27 1.68 -20.14 -14.42
C ALA A 27 1.58 -18.64 -14.64
N GLN A 28 2.01 -18.19 -15.81
CA GLN A 28 1.92 -16.77 -16.19
C GLN A 28 0.45 -16.36 -16.19
N ILE A 29 0.10 -15.32 -15.44
CA ILE A 29 -1.25 -14.78 -15.46
C ILE A 29 -1.46 -14.14 -16.84
N LEU A 30 -2.38 -14.71 -17.60
CA LEU A 30 -2.78 -14.15 -18.89
C LEU A 30 -3.68 -12.93 -18.65
N LEU A 31 -3.49 -11.88 -19.41
CA LEU A 31 -4.23 -10.63 -19.29
C LEU A 31 -5.03 -10.38 -20.59
N ASP A 32 -6.31 -10.01 -20.43
CA ASP A 32 -7.18 -9.56 -21.52
C ASP A 32 -7.37 -8.04 -21.43
N GLN A 33 -7.54 -7.39 -22.59
CA GLN A 33 -7.73 -5.95 -22.71
C GLN A 33 -9.21 -5.57 -22.61
N HIS A 34 -9.49 -4.52 -21.83
CA HIS A 34 -10.81 -3.94 -21.63
C HIS A 34 -10.77 -2.44 -21.89
N HIS A 35 -11.60 -1.97 -22.80
CA HIS A 35 -11.74 -0.55 -23.14
C HIS A 35 -12.64 0.15 -22.12
N ILE A 36 -12.15 1.22 -21.50
CA ILE A 36 -12.84 2.02 -20.49
C ILE A 36 -12.87 3.46 -20.95
N VAL A 37 -14.06 4.05 -20.97
CA VAL A 37 -14.26 5.48 -21.25
C VAL A 37 -14.79 6.17 -20.00
N LEU A 38 -14.06 7.18 -19.52
CA LEU A 38 -14.45 8.00 -18.38
C LEU A 38 -15.30 9.19 -18.82
N LYS A 39 -16.18 9.70 -17.96
CA LYS A 39 -17.04 10.86 -18.27
C LYS A 39 -16.29 12.09 -18.77
N LYS A 40 -15.01 12.25 -18.36
CA LYS A 40 -14.17 13.36 -18.82
C LYS A 40 -13.52 13.11 -20.19
N GLY A 41 -13.90 12.06 -20.90
CA GLY A 41 -13.33 11.70 -22.21
C GLY A 41 -11.95 11.08 -22.15
N VAL A 42 -11.48 10.64 -20.99
CA VAL A 42 -10.24 9.85 -20.87
C VAL A 42 -10.57 8.41 -21.23
N GLU A 43 -9.83 7.85 -22.18
CA GLU A 43 -9.94 6.48 -22.60
C GLU A 43 -8.75 5.67 -22.10
N LEU A 44 -9.02 4.46 -21.58
CA LEU A 44 -8.01 3.53 -21.09
C LEU A 44 -8.30 2.14 -21.66
N ASP A 45 -7.25 1.49 -22.16
CA ASP A 45 -7.28 0.08 -22.56
C ASP A 45 -6.60 -0.76 -21.48
N LEU A 46 -7.27 -0.92 -20.35
CA LEU A 46 -6.73 -1.65 -19.21
C LEU A 46 -6.63 -3.14 -19.51
N LYS A 47 -5.52 -3.77 -19.09
CA LYS A 47 -5.36 -5.23 -19.13
C LYS A 47 -5.52 -5.79 -17.74
N ILE A 48 -6.40 -6.79 -17.59
CA ILE A 48 -6.71 -7.47 -16.33
C ILE A 48 -6.62 -8.98 -16.52
N PRO A 49 -6.61 -9.81 -15.46
CA PRO A 49 -6.56 -11.27 -15.58
C PRO A 49 -7.68 -11.79 -16.49
N LYS A 50 -7.32 -12.73 -17.35
CA LYS A 50 -8.24 -13.37 -18.28
C LYS A 50 -9.44 -13.98 -17.56
N GLY A 51 -10.63 -13.74 -18.08
CA GLY A 51 -11.88 -14.20 -17.49
C GLY A 51 -12.42 -13.28 -16.38
N TYR A 52 -11.76 -12.14 -16.12
CA TYR A 52 -12.27 -11.08 -15.27
C TYR A 52 -12.89 -9.96 -16.11
N HIS A 53 -13.74 -9.19 -15.47
CA HIS A 53 -14.38 -7.99 -16.00
C HIS A 53 -13.96 -6.77 -15.18
N ILE A 54 -14.01 -5.60 -15.78
CA ILE A 54 -13.77 -4.32 -15.09
C ILE A 54 -14.78 -3.28 -15.53
N SER A 55 -15.27 -2.49 -14.59
CA SER A 55 -16.14 -1.34 -14.86
C SER A 55 -15.77 -0.14 -14.00
N VAL A 56 -16.23 1.03 -14.41
CA VAL A 56 -16.21 2.24 -13.60
C VAL A 56 -17.39 2.19 -12.64
N SER A 57 -17.15 1.96 -11.35
CA SER A 57 -18.21 1.87 -10.33
C SER A 57 -18.63 3.23 -9.79
N ALA A 58 -17.69 4.19 -9.70
CA ALA A 58 -17.97 5.57 -9.35
C ALA A 58 -16.91 6.48 -9.98
N GLU A 59 -17.30 7.71 -10.28
CA GLU A 59 -16.40 8.73 -10.83
C GLU A 59 -16.86 10.15 -10.45
N GLY A 60 -16.01 11.14 -10.65
CA GLY A 60 -16.34 12.54 -10.36
C GLY A 60 -15.72 13.07 -9.06
N MET A 61 -15.00 12.23 -8.31
CA MET A 61 -14.15 12.69 -7.22
C MET A 61 -12.94 13.46 -7.77
N ARG A 62 -12.30 14.24 -6.92
CA ARG A 62 -11.12 15.01 -7.35
C ARG A 62 -9.85 14.15 -7.33
N ARG A 63 -9.67 13.38 -6.22
CA ARG A 63 -8.50 12.54 -5.98
C ARG A 63 -8.85 11.44 -4.97
N LEU A 64 -9.63 10.45 -5.46
CA LEU A 64 -10.06 9.30 -4.66
C LEU A 64 -8.85 8.45 -4.26
N ARG A 65 -8.69 8.21 -2.95
CA ARG A 65 -7.52 7.51 -2.44
C ARG A 65 -7.87 6.18 -1.79
N PHE A 66 -8.07 6.14 -0.49
CA PHE A 66 -8.24 4.90 0.27
C PHE A 66 -9.71 4.59 0.54
N LEU A 67 -10.00 3.30 0.53
CA LEU A 67 -11.33 2.77 0.77
C LEU A 67 -11.45 2.18 2.17
N ALA A 68 -12.67 2.17 2.70
CA ALA A 68 -13.02 1.47 3.92
C ALA A 68 -14.47 0.98 3.88
N LYS A 69 -14.76 -0.16 4.52
CA LYS A 69 -16.12 -0.62 4.78
C LYS A 69 -16.50 -0.31 6.21
N SER A 70 -17.69 0.22 6.40
CA SER A 70 -18.29 0.39 7.74
C SER A 70 -18.80 -0.93 8.31
N PRO A 71 -19.11 -1.00 9.63
CA PRO A 71 -19.66 -2.21 10.24
C PRO A 71 -21.00 -2.67 9.65
N ASP A 72 -21.79 -1.75 9.08
CA ASP A 72 -23.02 -2.03 8.35
C ASP A 72 -22.83 -2.24 6.84
N GLY A 73 -21.57 -2.43 6.40
CA GLY A 73 -21.21 -2.83 5.03
C GLY A 73 -21.19 -1.71 3.99
N GLN A 74 -21.37 -0.44 4.38
CA GLN A 74 -21.30 0.68 3.47
C GLN A 74 -19.84 0.96 3.03
N LEU A 75 -19.66 1.35 1.77
CA LEU A 75 -18.34 1.67 1.20
C LEU A 75 -18.05 3.15 1.30
N PHE A 76 -16.90 3.48 1.88
CA PHE A 76 -16.38 4.84 1.99
C PHE A 76 -15.08 4.99 1.22
N GLY A 77 -14.82 6.22 0.73
CA GLY A 77 -13.56 6.57 0.07
C GLY A 77 -13.10 7.95 0.47
N THR A 78 -11.82 8.11 0.75
CA THR A 78 -11.19 9.39 1.02
C THR A 78 -10.82 10.10 -0.29
N ASP A 79 -10.98 11.40 -0.32
CA ASP A 79 -10.55 12.29 -1.42
C ASP A 79 -9.67 13.39 -0.82
N MET A 80 -8.36 13.30 -1.07
CA MET A 80 -7.45 14.31 -0.53
C MET A 80 -7.43 15.63 -1.34
N TYR A 81 -8.24 15.74 -2.39
CA TYR A 81 -8.40 16.88 -3.28
C TYR A 81 -7.15 17.22 -4.10
N SER A 82 -5.99 17.37 -3.48
CA SER A 82 -4.69 17.66 -4.11
C SER A 82 -3.57 16.92 -3.39
N LEU A 83 -2.46 16.66 -4.07
CA LEU A 83 -1.22 16.15 -3.45
C LEU A 83 -0.46 17.25 -2.68
N ALA A 84 -0.80 18.52 -2.92
CA ALA A 84 -0.30 19.63 -2.11
C ALA A 84 -1.13 19.77 -0.84
N ASP A 85 -0.54 20.39 0.17
CA ASP A 85 -1.18 20.68 1.45
C ASP A 85 -2.44 21.53 1.25
N ASN A 86 -3.58 21.07 1.77
CA ASN A 86 -4.87 21.73 1.62
C ASN A 86 -5.91 21.22 2.63
N LYS A 87 -6.98 22.00 2.84
CA LYS A 87 -8.12 21.68 3.68
C LYS A 87 -9.43 21.50 2.87
N ASN A 88 -9.32 21.04 1.62
CA ASN A 88 -10.46 20.79 0.74
C ASN A 88 -10.83 19.31 0.62
N GLY A 89 -10.17 18.46 1.42
CA GLY A 89 -10.39 17.03 1.39
C GLY A 89 -11.79 16.62 1.80
N LYS A 90 -12.22 15.47 1.34
CA LYS A 90 -13.56 14.91 1.55
C LYS A 90 -13.49 13.43 1.89
N ILE A 91 -14.58 12.94 2.46
CA ILE A 91 -14.90 11.52 2.52
C ILE A 91 -16.20 11.32 1.76
N TYR A 92 -16.22 10.37 0.86
CA TYR A 92 -17.42 9.97 0.11
C TYR A 92 -17.99 8.69 0.69
N LEU A 93 -19.32 8.60 0.71
CA LEU A 93 -20.09 7.40 0.91
C LEU A 93 -20.68 7.00 -0.44
N PHE A 94 -20.46 5.76 -0.87
CA PHE A 94 -20.97 5.21 -2.12
C PHE A 94 -22.25 4.42 -1.84
N GLU A 95 -23.35 4.79 -2.50
CA GLU A 95 -24.68 4.22 -2.26
C GLU A 95 -25.41 3.78 -3.51
N ASP A 96 -26.47 3.00 -3.29
CA ASP A 96 -27.37 2.51 -4.31
C ASP A 96 -26.60 1.72 -5.37
N TRP A 97 -25.91 0.66 -4.95
CA TRP A 97 -25.24 -0.27 -5.84
C TRP A 97 -26.24 -0.86 -6.87
N ASN A 98 -25.89 -0.78 -8.14
CA ASN A 98 -26.63 -1.42 -9.22
C ASN A 98 -25.82 -2.60 -9.73
N ASP A 99 -26.30 -3.81 -9.45
CA ASP A 99 -25.57 -5.03 -9.80
C ASP A 99 -25.50 -5.29 -11.31
N THR A 100 -26.48 -4.83 -12.10
CA THR A 100 -26.46 -4.98 -13.56
C THR A 100 -25.35 -4.13 -14.18
N THR A 101 -25.22 -2.88 -13.76
CA THR A 101 -24.24 -1.94 -14.31
C THR A 101 -22.92 -1.93 -13.55
N LYS A 102 -22.84 -2.62 -12.40
CA LYS A 102 -21.69 -2.61 -11.47
C LYS A 102 -21.27 -1.19 -11.07
N ARG A 103 -22.28 -0.33 -10.77
CA ARG A 103 -22.07 1.09 -10.45
C ARG A 103 -22.86 1.49 -9.21
N PHE A 104 -22.28 2.39 -8.42
CA PHE A 104 -23.00 3.17 -7.43
C PHE A 104 -23.77 4.30 -8.13
N LYS A 105 -25.04 4.50 -7.77
CA LYS A 105 -25.87 5.59 -8.32
C LYS A 105 -25.56 6.93 -7.66
N LYS A 106 -25.05 6.91 -6.42
CA LYS A 106 -24.79 8.10 -5.62
C LYS A 106 -23.40 8.09 -5.00
N ASN A 107 -22.73 9.24 -5.06
CA ASN A 107 -21.50 9.55 -4.33
C ASN A 107 -21.86 10.67 -3.35
N ILE A 108 -22.18 10.33 -2.11
CA ILE A 108 -22.58 11.31 -1.08
C ILE A 108 -21.32 11.87 -0.42
N VAL A 109 -21.23 13.19 -0.27
CA VAL A 109 -20.18 13.81 0.53
C VAL A 109 -20.50 13.60 2.00
N PHE A 110 -19.87 12.60 2.62
CA PHE A 110 -20.05 12.26 4.03
C PHE A 110 -19.38 13.29 4.96
N ALA A 111 -18.19 13.76 4.60
CA ALA A 111 -17.46 14.81 5.30
C ALA A 111 -16.68 15.67 4.32
N SER A 112 -16.43 16.94 4.66
CA SER A 112 -15.68 17.90 3.84
C SER A 112 -14.88 18.85 4.71
N GLY A 113 -13.99 19.64 4.09
CA GLY A 113 -13.13 20.59 4.82
C GLY A 113 -11.99 19.89 5.57
N LEU A 114 -11.64 18.66 5.19
CA LEU A 114 -10.63 17.87 5.86
C LEU A 114 -9.23 18.19 5.33
N HIS A 115 -8.23 18.10 6.21
CA HIS A 115 -6.84 18.37 5.90
C HIS A 115 -6.16 17.14 5.27
N ASN A 116 -6.15 17.06 3.92
CA ASN A 116 -5.59 15.96 3.14
C ASN A 116 -5.93 14.57 3.72
N PRO A 117 -7.20 14.18 3.91
CA PRO A 117 -7.55 12.90 4.50
C PRO A 117 -7.01 11.77 3.60
N ASN A 118 -6.28 10.82 4.19
CA ASN A 118 -5.75 9.70 3.44
C ASN A 118 -6.50 8.41 3.69
N GLN A 119 -6.79 8.09 4.95
CA GLN A 119 -7.47 6.85 5.31
C GLN A 119 -8.50 7.08 6.41
N VAL A 120 -9.57 6.32 6.36
CA VAL A 120 -10.53 6.15 7.44
C VAL A 120 -10.55 4.70 7.89
N LEU A 121 -10.95 4.48 9.13
CA LEU A 121 -11.08 3.17 9.75
C LEU A 121 -12.32 3.16 10.62
N PHE A 122 -13.04 2.05 10.64
CA PHE A 122 -14.17 1.84 11.55
C PHE A 122 -13.78 0.83 12.63
N TYR A 123 -14.18 1.13 13.87
CA TYR A 123 -13.97 0.24 14.99
C TYR A 123 -15.03 0.43 16.07
N THR A 124 -15.45 -0.68 16.67
CA THR A 124 -16.36 -0.68 17.82
C THR A 124 -15.54 -0.71 19.10
N ASP A 125 -15.49 0.40 19.81
CA ASP A 125 -14.83 0.51 21.11
C ASP A 125 -15.90 0.56 22.22
N LYS A 126 -15.83 -0.37 23.16
CA LYS A 126 -16.77 -0.45 24.31
C LYS A 126 -18.26 -0.39 23.91
N GLY A 127 -18.60 -1.03 22.79
CA GLY A 127 -19.97 -1.09 22.28
C GLY A 127 -20.44 0.11 21.46
N ILE A 128 -19.58 1.11 21.26
CA ILE A 128 -19.86 2.29 20.42
C ILE A 128 -19.07 2.16 19.13
N ASN A 129 -19.73 2.31 17.98
CA ASN A 129 -19.04 2.34 16.70
C ASN A 129 -18.45 3.72 16.46
N TYR A 130 -17.23 3.76 16.02
CA TYR A 130 -16.51 4.99 15.65
C TYR A 130 -15.99 4.91 14.22
N ILE A 131 -15.98 6.06 13.54
CA ILE A 131 -15.15 6.32 12.38
C ILE A 131 -13.93 7.10 12.82
N TYR A 132 -12.74 6.60 12.50
CA TYR A 132 -11.45 7.24 12.71
C TYR A 132 -11.01 7.88 11.41
N ILE A 133 -10.65 9.16 11.45
CA ILE A 133 -10.24 9.94 10.27
C ILE A 133 -8.80 10.38 10.46
N ALA A 134 -7.91 9.89 9.56
CA ALA A 134 -6.51 10.29 9.56
C ALA A 134 -6.31 11.44 8.57
N GLU A 135 -6.05 12.62 9.14
CA GLU A 135 -5.69 13.85 8.43
C GLU A 135 -4.18 14.11 8.53
N THR A 136 -3.65 15.04 7.78
CA THR A 136 -2.21 15.37 7.83
C THR A 136 -1.75 15.72 9.23
N ASP A 137 -2.50 16.54 9.96
CA ASP A 137 -2.12 17.15 11.24
C ASP A 137 -2.76 16.48 12.47
N LYS A 138 -3.70 15.56 12.27
CA LYS A 138 -4.38 14.92 13.41
C LYS A 138 -4.99 13.56 13.05
N LEU A 139 -5.25 12.76 14.08
CA LEU A 139 -6.19 11.66 14.08
C LEU A 139 -7.39 12.06 14.93
N SER A 140 -8.59 11.94 14.39
CA SER A 140 -9.84 12.17 15.11
C SER A 140 -10.75 10.97 15.01
N ARG A 141 -11.62 10.76 16.03
CA ARG A 141 -12.71 9.80 15.95
C ARG A 141 -14.05 10.47 16.17
N TYR A 142 -15.09 9.94 15.54
CA TYR A 142 -16.48 10.38 15.64
C TYR A 142 -17.34 9.15 15.85
N GLU A 143 -18.41 9.27 16.63
CA GLU A 143 -19.42 8.21 16.72
C GLU A 143 -20.05 7.99 15.34
N TYR A 144 -20.26 6.73 15.00
CA TYR A 144 -20.87 6.31 13.75
C TYR A 144 -22.10 5.45 14.04
N HIS A 145 -23.23 5.86 13.52
CA HIS A 145 -24.48 5.11 13.61
C HIS A 145 -24.78 4.47 12.26
N TYR A 146 -25.30 3.25 12.28
CA TYR A 146 -25.67 2.54 11.05
C TYR A 146 -26.59 3.39 10.18
N GLY A 147 -26.23 3.52 8.92
CA GLY A 147 -26.96 4.33 7.95
C GLY A 147 -26.67 5.82 8.00
N ASP A 148 -25.70 6.30 8.78
CA ASP A 148 -25.30 7.71 8.77
C ASP A 148 -24.84 8.13 7.36
N LYS A 149 -25.42 9.25 6.87
CA LYS A 149 -25.11 9.83 5.56
C LYS A 149 -24.13 11.02 5.64
N PHE A 150 -23.92 11.54 6.82
CA PHE A 150 -23.08 12.70 7.09
C PHE A 150 -22.34 12.51 8.40
N LEU A 151 -21.12 13.04 8.47
CA LEU A 151 -20.35 13.10 9.70
C LEU A 151 -21.07 13.97 10.72
N LYS A 152 -21.28 13.46 11.92
CA LYS A 152 -22.01 14.15 13.01
C LYS A 152 -21.08 14.45 14.17
N GLY A 153 -21.44 15.48 14.92
CA GLY A 153 -20.73 15.87 16.16
C GLY A 153 -19.39 16.57 15.92
N SER A 154 -18.75 16.97 17.01
CA SER A 154 -17.46 17.69 17.00
C SER A 154 -16.24 16.79 16.88
N GLY A 155 -16.42 15.49 17.06
CA GLY A 155 -15.32 14.54 17.09
C GLY A 155 -14.39 14.69 18.29
N GLN A 156 -13.63 13.65 18.56
CA GLN A 156 -12.55 13.63 19.55
C GLN A 156 -11.22 13.57 18.84
N VAL A 157 -10.34 14.56 19.04
CA VAL A 157 -8.94 14.50 18.57
C VAL A 157 -8.17 13.57 19.48
N LEU A 158 -7.55 12.54 18.89
CA LEU A 158 -6.80 11.48 19.60
C LEU A 158 -5.30 11.75 19.59
N ALA A 159 -4.79 12.31 18.50
CA ALA A 159 -3.37 12.63 18.33
C ALA A 159 -3.19 13.82 17.39
N HIS A 160 -2.13 14.59 17.60
CA HIS A 160 -1.65 15.63 16.70
C HIS A 160 -0.37 15.16 16.02
N PHE A 161 -0.21 15.51 14.73
CA PHE A 161 0.95 15.21 13.94
C PHE A 161 1.57 16.49 13.38
N PRO A 162 2.88 16.48 13.08
CA PRO A 162 3.49 17.59 12.36
C PRO A 162 2.83 17.73 10.98
N GLY A 163 2.17 18.85 10.72
CA GLY A 163 1.35 19.06 9.54
C GLY A 163 2.14 19.23 8.25
N GLN A 164 3.32 19.87 8.32
CA GLN A 164 4.09 20.27 7.15
C GLN A 164 5.49 19.69 7.18
N GLY A 165 6.09 19.47 6.01
CA GLY A 165 7.48 19.11 5.87
C GLY A 165 8.40 20.34 5.98
N LEU A 166 9.72 20.11 5.93
CA LEU A 166 10.72 21.18 5.98
C LEU A 166 10.81 21.99 4.68
N ASP A 167 10.35 21.43 3.57
CA ASP A 167 10.35 22.07 2.26
C ASP A 167 8.92 22.39 1.80
N TYR A 168 8.54 23.65 1.93
CA TYR A 168 7.22 24.16 1.53
C TYR A 168 7.07 24.44 0.04
N LYS A 169 8.17 24.44 -0.71
CA LYS A 169 8.18 24.83 -2.11
C LYS A 169 7.22 24.02 -2.97
N TYR A 170 6.97 22.76 -2.59
CA TYR A 170 6.10 21.83 -3.31
C TYR A 170 4.83 21.45 -2.54
N GLY A 171 4.44 22.24 -1.53
CA GLY A 171 3.20 22.01 -0.79
C GLY A 171 3.30 20.99 0.34
N GLY A 172 4.51 20.73 0.84
CA GLY A 172 4.76 19.83 1.95
C GLY A 172 5.25 18.43 1.53
N TRP A 173 5.77 17.67 2.50
CA TRP A 173 6.28 16.33 2.32
C TRP A 173 5.47 15.31 3.11
N HIS A 174 5.15 14.16 2.48
CA HIS A 174 4.52 13.00 3.12
C HIS A 174 3.33 13.38 4.01
N LEU A 175 2.35 14.07 3.41
CA LEU A 175 1.16 14.60 4.09
C LEU A 175 0.20 13.51 4.57
N THR A 176 0.33 12.28 4.05
CA THR A 176 -0.58 11.18 4.35
C THR A 176 -0.32 10.53 5.70
N ARG A 177 -1.40 10.13 6.37
CA ARG A 177 -1.39 9.26 7.56
C ARG A 177 -2.23 8.05 7.24
N SER A 178 -1.69 6.87 7.51
CA SER A 178 -2.40 5.61 7.25
C SER A 178 -2.65 4.88 8.55
N LEU A 179 -3.75 4.14 8.59
CA LEU A 179 -4.29 3.49 9.78
C LEU A 179 -4.31 1.98 9.62
N ALA A 180 -3.99 1.28 10.69
CA ALA A 180 -4.31 -0.13 10.85
C ALA A 180 -4.88 -0.37 12.25
N LEU A 181 -5.66 -1.43 12.41
CA LEU A 181 -6.22 -1.84 13.69
C LEU A 181 -5.95 -3.32 13.91
N HIS A 182 -5.53 -3.67 15.10
CA HIS A 182 -5.36 -5.05 15.55
C HIS A 182 -5.37 -5.13 17.07
N ASP A 183 -6.05 -6.14 17.61
CA ASP A 183 -6.14 -6.41 19.06
C ASP A 183 -6.43 -5.18 19.91
N GLY A 184 -7.42 -4.37 19.47
CA GLY A 184 -7.81 -3.15 20.18
C GLY A 184 -6.73 -2.07 20.20
N LYS A 185 -5.78 -2.08 19.27
CA LYS A 185 -4.77 -1.04 19.08
C LYS A 185 -4.88 -0.41 17.71
N ILE A 186 -4.69 0.89 17.65
CA ILE A 186 -4.59 1.66 16.41
C ILE A 186 -3.13 1.93 16.12
N TYR A 187 -2.73 1.68 14.88
CA TYR A 187 -1.41 1.97 14.34
C TYR A 187 -1.52 3.11 13.33
N VAL A 188 -0.62 4.08 13.41
CA VAL A 188 -0.62 5.24 12.50
C VAL A 188 0.76 5.43 11.91
N SER A 189 0.86 5.47 10.58
CA SER A 189 2.11 5.83 9.92
C SER A 189 2.28 7.34 9.83
N VAL A 190 3.46 7.83 10.16
CA VAL A 190 3.85 9.24 10.05
C VAL A 190 5.09 9.35 9.19
N GLY A 191 4.96 9.89 7.98
CA GLY A 191 6.07 10.01 7.05
C GLY A 191 7.11 11.05 7.47
N SER A 192 8.30 10.99 6.86
CA SER A 192 9.39 11.93 7.09
C SER A 192 9.07 13.34 6.62
N SER A 193 9.81 14.33 7.13
CA SER A 193 9.66 15.73 6.74
C SER A 193 10.41 16.08 5.45
N CYS A 194 11.21 15.14 4.91
CA CYS A 194 12.12 15.40 3.81
C CYS A 194 12.41 14.14 3.00
N ASN A 195 13.17 14.28 1.91
CA ASN A 195 13.65 13.17 1.11
C ASN A 195 14.61 12.25 1.89
N ALA A 196 15.64 12.85 2.51
CA ALA A 196 16.56 12.18 3.43
C ALA A 196 17.20 13.23 4.33
N CYS A 197 16.93 13.18 5.61
CA CYS A 197 17.47 14.09 6.64
C CYS A 197 17.41 13.43 8.02
N ILE A 198 18.03 14.09 8.96
CA ILE A 198 17.87 13.78 10.39
C ILE A 198 16.64 14.53 10.85
N GLU A 199 15.61 13.81 11.24
CA GLU A 199 14.36 14.40 11.70
C GLU A 199 14.55 15.22 12.98
N LYS A 200 13.77 16.28 13.12
CA LYS A 200 13.70 17.09 14.35
C LYS A 200 12.60 16.60 15.28
N GLU A 201 11.51 16.07 14.73
CA GLU A 201 10.40 15.51 15.48
C GLU A 201 10.49 13.98 15.48
N GLU A 202 10.57 13.39 16.66
CA GLU A 202 10.77 11.94 16.86
C GLU A 202 9.61 11.10 16.28
N ILE A 203 8.43 11.67 16.14
CA ILE A 203 7.26 11.00 15.58
C ILE A 203 7.36 10.78 14.07
N ARG A 204 8.24 11.52 13.37
CA ARG A 204 8.39 11.39 11.92
C ARG A 204 9.17 10.15 11.52
N ALA A 205 8.88 9.64 10.34
CA ALA A 205 9.45 8.40 9.80
C ALA A 205 9.20 7.19 10.71
N THR A 206 8.00 7.13 11.33
CA THR A 206 7.61 6.11 12.30
C THR A 206 6.26 5.48 11.97
N VAL A 207 5.98 4.36 12.62
CA VAL A 207 4.63 3.90 12.92
C VAL A 207 4.45 4.02 14.43
N ILE A 208 3.39 4.68 14.86
CA ILE A 208 2.98 4.78 16.27
C ILE A 208 1.86 3.82 16.57
N GLU A 209 1.74 3.39 17.81
CA GLU A 209 0.66 2.57 18.37
C GLU A 209 -0.03 3.34 19.47
N MET A 210 -1.35 3.22 19.58
CA MET A 210 -2.15 3.81 20.66
C MET A 210 -3.42 2.98 20.93
N ASN A 211 -4.07 3.25 22.07
CA ASN A 211 -5.39 2.75 22.34
C ASN A 211 -6.45 3.45 21.45
N PRO A 212 -7.66 2.86 21.29
CA PRO A 212 -8.73 3.47 20.48
C PRO A 212 -9.19 4.85 20.96
N ASP A 213 -8.94 5.18 22.23
CA ASP A 213 -9.24 6.48 22.82
C ASP A 213 -8.07 7.49 22.73
N GLY A 214 -6.98 7.12 22.06
CA GLY A 214 -5.78 7.94 21.90
C GLY A 214 -4.76 7.84 23.04
N THR A 215 -5.09 7.14 24.13
CA THR A 215 -4.16 6.96 25.26
C THR A 215 -3.06 5.94 24.94
N GLY A 216 -1.99 5.91 25.72
CA GLY A 216 -0.92 4.91 25.58
C GLY A 216 -0.12 5.04 24.28
N GLN A 217 -0.07 6.23 23.69
CA GLN A 217 0.69 6.46 22.45
C GLN A 217 2.18 6.16 22.67
N LYS A 218 2.75 5.38 21.77
CA LYS A 218 4.20 5.07 21.73
C LYS A 218 4.66 4.79 20.30
N THR A 219 5.95 4.93 20.05
CA THR A 219 6.54 4.48 18.78
C THR A 219 6.54 2.97 18.72
N TYR A 220 5.91 2.42 17.67
CA TYR A 220 5.89 0.99 17.38
C TYR A 220 7.12 0.57 16.55
N ALA A 221 7.45 1.34 15.51
CA ALA A 221 8.62 1.14 14.65
C ALA A 221 9.12 2.48 14.11
N ASN A 222 10.38 2.57 13.75
CA ASN A 222 10.99 3.79 13.24
C ASN A 222 11.90 3.55 12.03
N GLY A 223 12.48 4.60 11.46
CA GLY A 223 13.33 4.51 10.28
C GLY A 223 12.57 4.14 9.02
N ILE A 224 11.29 4.47 8.93
CA ILE A 224 10.41 4.24 7.79
C ILE A 224 10.13 5.57 7.11
N ARG A 225 10.80 5.84 5.97
CA ARG A 225 10.68 7.13 5.28
C ARG A 225 9.23 7.57 5.07
N ASN A 226 8.43 6.71 4.47
CA ASN A 226 7.01 6.97 4.22
C ASN A 226 6.27 5.66 3.94
N ALA A 227 5.54 5.15 4.94
CA ALA A 227 4.62 4.04 4.74
C ALA A 227 3.24 4.61 4.39
N VAL A 228 2.85 4.56 3.11
CA VAL A 228 1.57 5.14 2.65
C VAL A 228 0.40 4.19 2.90
N ALA A 229 0.65 2.91 3.03
CA ALA A 229 -0.33 1.95 3.53
C ALA A 229 0.30 1.04 4.59
N ILE A 230 -0.48 0.75 5.62
CA ILE A 230 -0.20 -0.26 6.64
C ILE A 230 -1.46 -1.08 6.86
N LYS A 231 -1.33 -2.40 7.02
CA LYS A 231 -2.47 -3.31 7.24
C LYS A 231 -2.02 -4.57 7.97
N TRP A 232 -2.84 -5.05 8.87
CA TRP A 232 -2.64 -6.36 9.49
C TRP A 232 -3.16 -7.47 8.56
N ALA A 233 -2.32 -8.46 8.31
CA ALA A 233 -2.65 -9.65 7.54
C ALA A 233 -1.84 -10.84 8.06
N GLY A 234 -2.46 -12.00 8.23
CA GLY A 234 -1.80 -13.20 8.74
C GLY A 234 -1.07 -13.00 10.07
N GLY A 235 -1.63 -12.21 11.00
CA GLY A 235 -1.04 -11.93 12.31
C GLY A 235 0.21 -11.03 12.29
N LYS A 236 0.48 -10.32 11.17
CA LYS A 236 1.62 -9.41 11.04
C LYS A 236 1.15 -8.05 10.50
N LEU A 237 1.78 -6.99 10.96
CA LEU A 237 1.60 -5.68 10.36
C LEU A 237 2.48 -5.61 9.10
N TRP A 238 1.85 -5.34 7.95
CA TRP A 238 2.52 -5.13 6.67
C TRP A 238 2.47 -3.67 6.29
N GLY A 239 3.39 -3.25 5.42
CA GLY A 239 3.42 -1.90 4.89
C GLY A 239 4.09 -1.79 3.54
N THR A 240 3.72 -0.73 2.82
CA THR A 240 4.38 -0.27 1.60
C THR A 240 5.27 0.92 1.96
N PHE A 241 6.55 0.88 1.55
CA PHE A 241 7.54 1.90 1.91
C PHE A 241 8.13 2.53 0.67
N MET A 242 8.18 3.86 0.63
CA MET A 242 8.83 4.58 -0.47
C MET A 242 10.32 4.77 -0.17
N GLY A 243 11.18 4.37 -1.11
CA GLY A 243 12.59 4.69 -1.11
C GLY A 243 12.85 6.20 -1.27
N ARG A 244 14.06 6.66 -0.90
CA ARG A 244 14.42 8.06 -1.14
C ARG A 244 14.70 8.32 -2.62
N ASP A 245 14.44 9.55 -3.05
CA ASP A 245 14.78 10.03 -4.39
C ASP A 245 16.25 10.50 -4.49
N LEU A 246 16.70 10.79 -5.73
CA LEU A 246 17.99 11.41 -6.04
C LEU A 246 19.22 10.56 -5.76
N ILE A 247 19.09 9.22 -5.73
CA ILE A 247 20.24 8.30 -5.70
C ILE A 247 20.53 7.75 -7.10
N GLY A 248 19.54 7.70 -7.96
CA GLY A 248 19.66 7.24 -9.35
C GLY A 248 18.33 6.77 -9.93
N PRO A 249 18.33 6.46 -11.23
CA PRO A 249 17.09 6.09 -11.92
C PRO A 249 16.59 4.69 -11.55
N ASP A 250 17.47 3.81 -11.08
CA ASP A 250 17.15 2.39 -10.84
C ASP A 250 17.25 1.99 -9.37
N LYS A 251 17.59 2.92 -8.48
CA LYS A 251 17.76 2.68 -7.03
C LYS A 251 17.40 3.91 -6.20
N PRO A 252 17.01 3.71 -4.92
CA PRO A 252 16.77 2.42 -4.30
C PRO A 252 15.43 1.81 -4.74
N GLU A 253 15.18 0.57 -4.33
CA GLU A 253 13.85 -0.04 -4.46
C GLU A 253 12.84 0.68 -3.56
N ASP A 254 11.59 0.69 -4.01
CA ASP A 254 10.44 0.86 -3.12
C ASP A 254 10.07 -0.52 -2.55
N LEU A 255 9.55 -0.58 -1.32
CA LEU A 255 9.53 -1.82 -0.57
C LEU A 255 8.13 -2.21 -0.13
N PHE A 256 7.93 -3.52 0.03
CA PHE A 256 6.79 -4.13 0.71
C PHE A 256 7.30 -5.13 1.75
N GLY A 257 6.84 -5.05 2.98
CA GLY A 257 7.30 -5.94 4.03
C GLY A 257 6.58 -5.78 5.35
N THR A 258 6.97 -6.61 6.32
CA THR A 258 6.43 -6.57 7.68
C THR A 258 7.03 -5.42 8.49
N ILE A 259 6.22 -4.89 9.40
CA ILE A 259 6.60 -3.89 10.39
C ILE A 259 6.49 -4.54 11.77
N GLU A 260 7.60 -4.62 12.51
CA GLU A 260 7.69 -5.28 13.81
C GLU A 260 7.96 -4.28 14.91
N ALA A 261 7.42 -4.52 16.09
CA ALA A 261 7.61 -3.69 17.27
C ALA A 261 9.10 -3.48 17.60
N GLY A 262 9.48 -2.25 17.89
CA GLY A 262 10.84 -1.88 18.29
C GLY A 262 11.90 -1.93 17.18
N LYS A 263 11.53 -2.27 15.93
CA LYS A 263 12.48 -2.33 14.83
C LYS A 263 12.73 -0.97 14.19
N ASN A 264 13.96 -0.79 13.72
CA ASN A 264 14.37 0.34 12.87
C ASN A 264 14.55 -0.15 11.43
N TYR A 265 13.90 0.52 10.49
CA TYR A 265 13.89 0.17 9.07
C TYR A 265 14.93 0.95 8.25
N GLY A 266 15.84 1.63 8.92
CA GLY A 266 17.10 2.10 8.38
C GLY A 266 17.10 3.48 7.74
N TRP A 267 15.98 4.06 7.35
CA TRP A 267 15.97 5.42 6.84
C TRP A 267 16.38 6.40 7.96
N PRO A 268 17.19 7.43 7.67
CA PRO A 268 17.76 7.83 6.38
C PRO A 268 19.13 7.18 6.05
N TRP A 269 19.62 6.26 6.85
CA TRP A 269 20.99 5.75 6.83
C TRP A 269 21.25 4.63 5.84
N TYR A 270 20.19 3.86 5.50
CA TYR A 270 20.29 2.68 4.67
C TYR A 270 19.25 2.70 3.57
N VAL A 271 19.59 2.03 2.47
CA VAL A 271 18.69 1.77 1.33
C VAL A 271 18.77 0.30 0.95
N GLN A 272 17.66 -0.26 0.45
CA GLN A 272 17.66 -1.60 -0.13
C GLN A 272 17.77 -1.53 -1.65
N TYR A 273 18.53 -2.46 -2.21
CA TYR A 273 18.60 -2.69 -3.65
C TYR A 273 19.00 -4.14 -3.94
N ARG A 274 18.19 -4.86 -4.74
CA ARG A 274 18.39 -6.27 -5.13
C ARG A 274 18.66 -7.16 -3.91
N GLN A 275 17.74 -7.14 -2.95
CA GLN A 275 17.80 -7.94 -1.71
C GLN A 275 19.08 -7.73 -0.88
N LYS A 276 19.69 -6.56 -0.99
CA LYS A 276 20.86 -6.16 -0.18
C LYS A 276 20.66 -4.78 0.42
N ILE A 277 21.17 -4.60 1.64
CA ILE A 277 21.13 -3.32 2.34
C ILE A 277 22.48 -2.61 2.14
N TYR A 278 22.40 -1.39 1.63
CA TYR A 278 23.56 -0.51 1.39
C TYR A 278 23.47 0.72 2.29
N PRO A 279 24.61 1.24 2.77
CA PRO A 279 24.64 2.53 3.42
C PRO A 279 24.29 3.65 2.42
N ASP A 280 23.52 4.62 2.88
CA ASP A 280 23.39 5.90 2.17
C ASP A 280 24.64 6.73 2.49
N THR A 281 25.55 6.84 1.55
CA THR A 281 26.86 7.48 1.77
C THR A 281 26.73 8.93 2.21
N ILE A 282 25.80 9.68 1.64
CA ILE A 282 25.56 11.11 1.96
C ILE A 282 25.10 11.21 3.43
N MET A 283 24.19 10.34 3.84
CA MET A 283 23.67 10.36 5.21
C MET A 283 24.67 9.81 6.22
N MET A 284 25.48 8.80 5.83
CA MET A 284 26.58 8.31 6.69
C MET A 284 27.64 9.39 6.95
N ASP A 285 28.02 10.15 5.93
CA ASP A 285 28.94 11.27 6.10
C ASP A 285 28.34 12.36 6.99
N SER A 286 27.05 12.65 6.83
CA SER A 286 26.33 13.59 7.71
C SER A 286 26.31 13.11 9.16
N ALA A 287 26.11 11.80 9.41
CA ALA A 287 26.14 11.23 10.76
C ALA A 287 27.51 11.36 11.40
N LYS A 288 28.58 11.03 10.64
CA LYS A 288 29.96 11.17 11.10
C LYS A 288 30.28 12.60 11.50
N ASN A 289 29.94 13.57 10.65
CA ASN A 289 30.22 14.99 10.89
C ASN A 289 29.44 15.56 12.09
N LYS A 290 28.27 15.00 12.39
CA LYS A 290 27.42 15.41 13.52
C LYS A 290 27.53 14.51 14.74
N HIS A 291 28.44 13.54 14.72
CA HIS A 291 28.64 12.56 15.81
C HIS A 291 27.36 11.80 16.20
N ILE A 292 26.51 11.46 15.21
CA ILE A 292 25.26 10.75 15.42
C ILE A 292 25.51 9.24 15.35
N LYS A 293 25.01 8.51 16.35
CA LYS A 293 25.04 7.04 16.33
C LYS A 293 24.05 6.50 15.31
N VAL A 294 24.56 5.85 14.27
CA VAL A 294 23.75 5.18 13.23
C VAL A 294 23.20 3.86 13.78
N PRO A 295 21.92 3.54 13.55
CA PRO A 295 21.34 2.27 13.96
C PRO A 295 21.97 1.08 13.24
N ALA A 296 21.71 -0.13 13.72
CA ALA A 296 22.09 -1.36 13.02
C ALA A 296 21.40 -1.45 11.64
N LYS A 297 21.97 -2.26 10.75
CA LYS A 297 21.34 -2.53 9.43
C LYS A 297 19.92 -3.06 9.61
N PRO A 298 18.94 -2.53 8.83
CA PRO A 298 17.57 -2.98 8.90
C PRO A 298 17.42 -4.41 8.33
N PRO A 299 16.29 -5.08 8.64
CA PRO A 299 15.92 -6.31 7.93
C PRO A 299 15.68 -6.03 6.44
N ILE A 300 15.89 -7.04 5.62
CA ILE A 300 15.53 -7.00 4.20
C ILE A 300 14.01 -7.11 4.09
N ALA A 301 13.39 -6.21 3.32
CA ALA A 301 11.96 -6.25 3.06
C ALA A 301 11.55 -7.51 2.30
N TYR A 302 10.28 -7.91 2.43
CA TYR A 302 9.74 -9.10 1.80
C TYR A 302 9.81 -9.04 0.26
N CYS A 303 9.50 -7.87 -0.32
CA CYS A 303 9.58 -7.65 -1.75
C CYS A 303 10.12 -6.24 -2.05
N GLY A 304 11.03 -6.14 -3.02
CA GLY A 304 11.51 -4.90 -3.60
C GLY A 304 10.83 -4.63 -4.94
N PHE A 305 10.17 -3.47 -5.07
CA PHE A 305 9.68 -2.99 -6.36
C PHE A 305 10.76 -2.14 -7.04
N LYS A 306 10.68 -2.04 -8.37
CA LYS A 306 11.57 -1.13 -9.11
C LYS A 306 11.51 0.27 -8.50
N ALA A 307 12.66 0.95 -8.45
CA ALA A 307 12.76 2.32 -7.95
C ALA A 307 11.70 3.23 -8.59
N HIS A 308 11.12 4.13 -7.80
CA HIS A 308 10.10 5.08 -8.23
C HIS A 308 8.75 4.46 -8.63
N SER A 309 8.45 3.25 -8.20
CA SER A 309 7.13 2.61 -8.39
C SER A 309 6.05 3.20 -7.49
N ALA A 310 6.44 3.79 -6.35
CA ALA A 310 5.54 4.39 -5.36
C ALA A 310 4.39 3.45 -4.95
N PRO A 311 4.66 2.33 -4.27
CA PRO A 311 3.62 1.44 -3.78
C PRO A 311 2.78 2.14 -2.73
N LEU A 312 1.45 2.08 -2.89
CA LEU A 312 0.48 2.70 -1.99
C LEU A 312 -0.37 1.63 -1.32
N GLY A 313 -1.68 1.63 -1.58
CA GLY A 313 -2.62 0.70 -0.98
C GLY A 313 -2.36 -0.75 -1.38
N PHE A 314 -2.69 -1.66 -0.49
CA PHE A 314 -2.59 -3.09 -0.73
C PHE A 314 -3.66 -3.86 0.04
N ASP A 315 -3.96 -5.06 -0.44
CA ASP A 315 -4.79 -6.03 0.26
C ASP A 315 -4.23 -7.45 0.07
N GLN A 316 -4.82 -8.44 0.72
CA GLN A 316 -4.49 -9.83 0.54
C GLN A 316 -5.70 -10.57 -0.02
N PHE A 317 -5.49 -11.42 -1.03
CA PHE A 317 -6.51 -12.32 -1.52
C PHE A 317 -6.75 -13.43 -0.48
N THR A 318 -7.74 -13.21 0.39
CA THR A 318 -8.14 -14.16 1.43
C THR A 318 -9.54 -14.67 1.15
N HIS A 319 -9.73 -16.00 1.17
CA HIS A 319 -11.00 -16.64 0.81
C HIS A 319 -11.47 -16.29 -0.62
N PHE A 320 -10.49 -16.12 -1.52
CA PHE A 320 -10.76 -15.78 -2.91
C PHE A 320 -10.92 -17.04 -3.75
N ASN A 321 -11.95 -17.08 -4.60
CA ASN A 321 -12.28 -18.30 -5.35
C ASN A 321 -11.28 -18.64 -6.47
N ASP A 322 -10.44 -17.70 -6.89
CA ASP A 322 -9.40 -17.95 -7.87
C ASP A 322 -8.11 -18.43 -7.21
N ARG A 323 -7.80 -19.71 -7.37
CA ARG A 323 -6.62 -20.36 -6.77
C ARG A 323 -5.28 -19.76 -7.20
N GLN A 324 -5.21 -19.09 -8.36
CA GLN A 324 -3.97 -18.43 -8.79
C GLN A 324 -3.72 -17.13 -8.02
N LEU A 325 -4.78 -16.51 -7.51
CA LEU A 325 -4.71 -15.26 -6.75
C LEU A 325 -4.70 -15.49 -5.24
N GLU A 326 -5.41 -16.53 -4.76
CA GLU A 326 -5.61 -16.81 -3.33
C GLU A 326 -4.30 -16.82 -2.54
N GLY A 327 -4.31 -16.20 -1.37
CA GLY A 327 -3.18 -16.12 -0.44
C GLY A 327 -2.13 -15.05 -0.78
N ASN A 328 -2.12 -14.53 -2.01
CA ASN A 328 -1.16 -13.52 -2.44
C ASN A 328 -1.58 -12.10 -2.03
N PHE A 329 -0.61 -11.21 -1.94
CA PHE A 329 -0.90 -9.78 -1.77
C PHE A 329 -1.07 -9.09 -3.11
N ILE A 330 -2.01 -8.15 -3.16
CA ILE A 330 -2.23 -7.25 -4.28
C ILE A 330 -1.82 -5.83 -3.86
N VAL A 331 -1.04 -5.14 -4.69
CA VAL A 331 -0.44 -3.83 -4.36
C VAL A 331 -0.67 -2.85 -5.51
N ALA A 332 -1.15 -1.65 -5.20
CA ALA A 332 -1.25 -0.56 -6.16
C ALA A 332 0.10 0.18 -6.25
N LEU A 333 0.70 0.18 -7.44
CA LEU A 333 1.89 0.95 -7.77
C LEU A 333 1.45 2.26 -8.44
N HIS A 334 1.49 3.34 -7.70
CA HIS A 334 0.99 4.66 -8.13
C HIS A 334 1.88 5.33 -9.18
N GLY A 335 3.16 4.96 -9.20
CA GLY A 335 4.16 5.53 -10.08
C GLY A 335 4.68 6.89 -9.64
N SER A 336 5.94 7.13 -9.92
CA SER A 336 6.64 8.35 -9.57
C SER A 336 6.14 9.57 -10.37
N THR A 337 6.32 10.75 -9.79
CA THR A 337 6.26 12.03 -10.52
C THR A 337 7.57 12.35 -11.24
N SER A 338 8.65 11.59 -10.97
CA SER A 338 9.95 11.76 -11.62
C SER A 338 9.85 11.60 -13.14
N THR A 339 10.48 12.51 -13.87
CA THR A 339 10.49 12.53 -15.34
C THR A 339 11.49 11.58 -15.97
N TRP A 340 12.39 11.00 -15.19
CA TRP A 340 13.55 10.25 -15.71
C TRP A 340 13.21 8.83 -16.19
N ARG A 341 12.37 8.12 -15.45
CA ARG A 341 11.82 6.83 -15.88
C ARG A 341 10.43 6.66 -15.30
N GLN A 342 9.48 6.46 -16.18
CA GLN A 342 8.11 6.15 -15.80
C GLN A 342 8.08 4.69 -15.34
N ARG A 343 7.75 4.46 -14.06
CA ARG A 343 7.62 3.13 -13.46
C ARG A 343 6.42 3.12 -12.51
N GLY A 344 5.95 1.94 -12.19
CA GLY A 344 4.70 1.76 -11.48
C GLY A 344 3.51 1.99 -12.41
N THR A 345 2.45 2.64 -11.93
CA THR A 345 1.17 2.79 -12.64
C THR A 345 0.58 1.45 -13.09
N ALA A 346 0.61 0.50 -12.18
CA ALA A 346 0.06 -0.83 -12.33
C ALA A 346 -0.48 -1.33 -11.00
N VAL A 347 -1.33 -2.33 -11.04
CA VAL A 347 -1.63 -3.15 -9.87
C VAL A 347 -0.86 -4.46 -10.04
N VAL A 348 -0.12 -4.85 -9.02
CA VAL A 348 0.72 -6.04 -9.03
C VAL A 348 0.29 -7.03 -7.97
N MET A 349 0.55 -8.30 -8.20
CA MET A 349 0.41 -9.36 -7.21
C MET A 349 1.80 -9.80 -6.74
N VAL A 350 2.02 -9.77 -5.43
CA VAL A 350 3.24 -10.28 -4.79
C VAL A 350 3.04 -11.76 -4.55
N THR A 351 3.77 -12.58 -5.30
CA THR A 351 3.62 -14.04 -5.33
C THR A 351 4.60 -14.79 -4.45
N GLY A 352 5.51 -14.06 -3.81
CA GLY A 352 6.53 -14.63 -2.93
C GLY A 352 7.61 -13.61 -2.57
N LYS A 353 8.60 -14.05 -1.81
CA LYS A 353 9.72 -13.20 -1.44
C LYS A 353 10.44 -12.71 -2.70
N ASP A 354 10.50 -11.38 -2.86
CA ASP A 354 11.10 -10.67 -4.01
C ASP A 354 10.54 -11.08 -5.39
N LYS A 355 9.28 -11.53 -5.41
CA LYS A 355 8.58 -11.91 -6.64
C LYS A 355 7.25 -11.21 -6.74
N TYR A 356 7.00 -10.57 -7.87
CA TYR A 356 5.69 -10.00 -8.18
C TYR A 356 5.42 -10.04 -9.68
N VAL A 357 4.14 -10.03 -10.04
CA VAL A 357 3.65 -10.00 -11.41
C VAL A 357 2.61 -8.92 -11.58
N ASP A 358 2.55 -8.34 -12.77
CA ASP A 358 1.51 -7.36 -13.11
C ASP A 358 0.17 -8.07 -13.26
N ILE A 359 -0.91 -7.50 -12.68
CA ILE A 359 -2.28 -8.01 -12.80
C ILE A 359 -3.26 -6.97 -13.34
N VAL A 360 -3.03 -5.66 -13.16
CA VAL A 360 -3.76 -4.62 -13.89
C VAL A 360 -2.77 -3.61 -14.45
N THR A 361 -2.75 -3.47 -15.76
CA THR A 361 -1.77 -2.65 -16.47
C THR A 361 -2.41 -1.67 -17.44
N ASN A 362 -1.58 -0.93 -18.18
CA ASN A 362 -1.95 0.07 -19.18
C ASN A 362 -2.57 1.37 -18.61
N PHE A 363 -2.38 1.64 -17.32
CA PHE A 363 -2.59 2.99 -16.79
C PHE A 363 -1.60 4.00 -17.37
N GLN A 364 -0.57 3.51 -18.05
CA GLN A 364 0.40 4.29 -18.79
C GLN A 364 0.75 3.61 -20.11
N VAL A 365 0.62 4.34 -21.23
CA VAL A 365 0.80 3.81 -22.58
C VAL A 365 2.14 4.18 -23.21
N GLY A 366 2.85 5.16 -22.66
CA GLY A 366 4.13 5.63 -23.16
C GLY A 366 5.11 5.98 -22.05
N LYS A 367 6.21 6.65 -22.41
CA LYS A 367 7.32 6.96 -21.49
C LYS A 367 7.26 8.36 -20.89
N LYS A 368 6.29 9.19 -21.28
CA LYS A 368 6.16 10.59 -20.83
C LYS A 368 5.06 10.72 -19.78
N ASN A 369 5.14 11.75 -18.94
CA ASN A 369 4.08 12.01 -17.95
C ASN A 369 2.69 12.21 -18.56
N LYS A 370 2.62 12.80 -19.77
CA LYS A 370 1.36 12.97 -20.51
C LYS A 370 0.74 11.63 -20.95
N ASP A 371 1.56 10.59 -21.08
CA ASP A 371 1.12 9.26 -21.49
C ASP A 371 0.55 8.44 -20.31
N ARG A 372 0.54 9.02 -19.11
CA ARG A 372 -0.05 8.42 -17.93
C ARG A 372 -1.54 8.72 -17.91
N LEU A 373 -2.35 7.72 -18.22
CA LEU A 373 -3.81 7.83 -18.31
C LEU A 373 -4.48 7.69 -16.94
N GLY A 374 -3.92 6.89 -16.03
CA GLY A 374 -4.42 6.67 -14.67
C GLY A 374 -3.29 6.47 -13.66
N ARG A 375 -3.65 6.46 -12.37
CA ARG A 375 -2.74 6.21 -11.24
C ARG A 375 -3.46 5.39 -10.16
N PRO A 376 -3.29 4.06 -10.14
CA PRO A 376 -3.89 3.24 -9.09
C PRO A 376 -3.32 3.65 -7.72
N CYS A 377 -4.22 3.79 -6.74
CA CYS A 377 -3.86 4.29 -5.42
C CYS A 377 -4.15 3.27 -4.32
N ASP A 378 -5.34 2.70 -4.30
CA ASP A 378 -5.72 1.66 -3.34
C ASP A 378 -6.34 0.47 -4.04
N VAL A 379 -6.25 -0.68 -3.40
CA VAL A 379 -6.92 -1.90 -3.78
C VAL A 379 -7.60 -2.47 -2.54
N MET A 380 -8.85 -2.90 -2.69
CA MET A 380 -9.60 -3.47 -1.58
C MET A 380 -10.42 -4.65 -2.06
N MET A 381 -10.24 -5.80 -1.43
CA MET A 381 -11.09 -6.97 -1.64
C MET A 381 -12.52 -6.64 -1.27
N ASN A 382 -13.47 -6.92 -2.17
CA ASN A 382 -14.89 -6.73 -1.89
C ASN A 382 -15.55 -8.00 -1.35
N ASP A 383 -15.35 -9.10 -2.05
CA ASP A 383 -15.84 -10.44 -1.71
C ASP A 383 -14.92 -11.51 -2.32
N ALA A 384 -15.35 -12.78 -2.30
CA ALA A 384 -14.56 -13.91 -2.81
C ALA A 384 -14.30 -13.90 -4.33
N ASN A 385 -14.91 -12.99 -5.10
CA ASN A 385 -14.80 -12.94 -6.56
C ASN A 385 -14.49 -11.54 -7.09
N SER A 386 -14.39 -10.53 -6.23
CA SER A 386 -14.31 -9.15 -6.69
C SER A 386 -13.46 -8.25 -5.80
N LEU A 387 -12.99 -7.17 -6.39
CA LEU A 387 -12.21 -6.14 -5.72
C LEU A 387 -12.49 -4.76 -6.30
N PHE A 388 -12.20 -3.74 -5.52
CA PHE A 388 -12.17 -2.34 -5.93
C PHE A 388 -10.74 -1.85 -6.13
N ILE A 389 -10.56 -0.94 -7.10
CA ILE A 389 -9.30 -0.23 -7.34
C ILE A 389 -9.62 1.26 -7.45
N THR A 390 -8.91 2.10 -6.71
CA THR A 390 -9.04 3.56 -6.86
C THR A 390 -7.97 4.09 -7.81
N ASP A 391 -8.34 5.11 -8.59
CA ASP A 391 -7.44 5.90 -9.44
C ASP A 391 -7.50 7.36 -9.00
N ASP A 392 -6.49 7.83 -8.32
CA ASP A 392 -6.48 9.18 -7.73
C ASP A 392 -6.18 10.27 -8.77
N LYS A 393 -5.65 9.94 -9.94
CA LYS A 393 -5.47 10.91 -11.02
C LYS A 393 -6.81 11.30 -11.63
N ASN A 394 -7.69 10.34 -11.84
CA ASN A 394 -8.97 10.56 -12.50
C ASN A 394 -10.14 10.73 -11.50
N GLY A 395 -9.92 10.41 -10.23
CA GLY A 395 -10.97 10.39 -9.20
C GLY A 395 -12.02 9.33 -9.51
N VAL A 396 -11.56 8.10 -9.75
CA VAL A 396 -12.38 6.98 -10.23
C VAL A 396 -12.25 5.79 -9.29
N LEU A 397 -13.35 5.09 -9.12
CA LEU A 397 -13.43 3.77 -8.50
C LEU A 397 -13.72 2.74 -9.58
N TYR A 398 -12.80 1.81 -9.79
CA TYR A 398 -13.02 0.64 -10.64
C TYR A 398 -13.51 -0.53 -9.78
N TYR A 399 -14.35 -1.36 -10.36
CA TYR A 399 -14.78 -2.65 -9.84
C TYR A 399 -14.30 -3.75 -10.77
N VAL A 400 -13.58 -4.73 -10.24
CA VAL A 400 -13.06 -5.89 -10.98
C VAL A 400 -13.71 -7.14 -10.40
N TRP A 401 -14.28 -8.00 -11.26
CA TRP A 401 -14.97 -9.22 -10.83
C TRP A 401 -14.81 -10.37 -11.83
N LYS A 402 -15.06 -11.57 -11.36
CA LYS A 402 -15.06 -12.79 -12.17
C LYS A 402 -16.47 -13.31 -12.36
#